data_f22efb09982daf930dcc61c1d9586c36
#
_entry.id   f22efb09982daf930dcc61c1d9586c36
#
_cell.length_a   1.000
_cell.length_b   1.000
_cell.length_c   1.000
_cell.angle_alpha   90.00
_cell.angle_beta   90.00
_cell.angle_gamma   90.00
#
_symmetry.space_group_name_H-M   'P 1'
#
loop_
_entity.id
_entity.type
_entity.pdbx_description
1 polymer ?
#
loop_
_entity_poly.entity_id
_entity_poly.type
_entity_poly.pdbx_seq_one_letter_code
_entity_poly.pdbx_strand_id
1 'polypeptide(L)'
;MSEKTRVIIAGLSERFFVNQIEIMKDHSISMIADSPEIKEKMKEYMGYPIGTFEEIRLYEYEKILVVSQSRCIALIKKLLSMGVDSNKIVIWNPRICLDESRYSLKVDEGGFIRASVHAGEARIEAVLKAFSDLVIFEEVYLKNVYRFVSNKETVLFDVGMNIGLASFFFASKDFITKVYGFEPLKPTYERALENLNLNEAALADKIVGYNYGLGEADYEQTVAYSEDNPGIMRVGKEAVTVDSGEEGAVTAVVKEAGPEILRIMNENPGASFAMKIDCEGAEYEIIPDLIKHDVLRKIDIVVMETHYGRENEIADAFVKEGFIVYSNEEAPYRTGTLFAVRHKDKME
;
A
#
# COMPACT_ATOMS: atom_id res chain seq x y z
N MET A 1 23.10 -23.51 -21.72
CA MET A 1 22.10 -23.29 -20.65
C MET A 1 22.86 -22.62 -19.52
N SER A 2 22.42 -21.44 -19.05
CA SER A 2 22.99 -20.81 -17.86
C SER A 2 22.80 -21.73 -16.66
N GLU A 3 23.79 -21.82 -15.80
CA GLU A 3 23.70 -22.58 -14.55
C GLU A 3 22.59 -21.92 -13.70
N LYS A 4 21.65 -22.74 -13.19
CA LYS A 4 20.53 -22.22 -12.37
C LYS A 4 21.05 -21.86 -10.98
N THR A 5 20.64 -20.69 -10.47
CA THR A 5 20.93 -20.26 -9.09
C THR A 5 20.36 -21.27 -8.10
N ARG A 6 21.18 -21.74 -7.17
CA ARG A 6 20.76 -22.68 -6.14
C ARG A 6 20.07 -21.97 -5.01
N VAL A 7 18.81 -22.36 -4.73
CA VAL A 7 17.98 -21.63 -3.77
C VAL A 7 17.33 -22.52 -2.73
N ILE A 8 17.01 -21.93 -1.59
CA ILE A 8 16.07 -22.45 -0.60
C ILE A 8 14.78 -21.62 -0.68
N ILE A 9 13.63 -22.28 -0.63
CA ILE A 9 12.33 -21.62 -0.53
C ILE A 9 11.99 -21.45 0.94
N ALA A 10 11.73 -20.23 1.39
CA ALA A 10 11.32 -19.91 2.76
C ALA A 10 9.79 -19.81 2.85
N GLY A 11 9.16 -20.85 3.39
CA GLY A 11 7.73 -20.97 3.62
C GLY A 11 6.94 -21.48 2.40
N LEU A 12 6.21 -22.57 2.59
CA LEU A 12 5.15 -23.00 1.67
C LEU A 12 3.99 -22.01 1.76
N SER A 13 3.59 -21.46 0.63
CA SER A 13 2.52 -20.48 0.55
C SER A 13 1.73 -20.65 -0.75
N GLU A 14 0.52 -20.12 -0.80
CA GLU A 14 -0.28 -20.09 -2.03
C GLU A 14 0.53 -19.46 -3.19
N ARG A 15 1.21 -18.35 -2.91
CA ARG A 15 2.07 -17.67 -3.91
C ARG A 15 3.17 -18.63 -4.46
N PHE A 16 3.75 -19.47 -3.62
CA PHE A 16 4.70 -20.49 -4.08
C PHE A 16 4.03 -21.49 -5.02
N PHE A 17 2.89 -22.06 -4.62
CA PHE A 17 2.19 -23.05 -5.43
C PHE A 17 1.73 -22.51 -6.80
N VAL A 18 1.26 -21.29 -6.85
CA VAL A 18 0.85 -20.63 -8.10
C VAL A 18 2.03 -20.36 -9.03
N ASN A 19 3.20 -20.01 -8.46
CA ASN A 19 4.35 -19.54 -9.24
C ASN A 19 5.51 -20.55 -9.30
N GLN A 20 5.34 -21.76 -8.81
CA GLN A 20 6.42 -22.76 -8.72
C GLN A 20 7.12 -23.04 -10.06
N ILE A 21 6.38 -23.09 -11.15
CA ILE A 21 6.94 -23.35 -12.49
C ILE A 21 7.87 -22.21 -12.89
N GLU A 22 7.49 -20.95 -12.62
CA GLU A 22 8.30 -19.78 -12.93
C GLU A 22 9.58 -19.76 -12.08
N ILE A 23 9.47 -20.04 -10.79
CA ILE A 23 10.63 -20.17 -9.89
C ILE A 23 11.58 -21.24 -10.39
N MET A 24 11.08 -22.42 -10.78
CA MET A 24 11.88 -23.56 -11.22
C MET A 24 12.53 -23.38 -12.60
N LYS A 25 12.10 -22.40 -13.42
CA LYS A 25 12.78 -22.08 -14.68
C LYS A 25 14.21 -21.59 -14.44
N ASP A 26 14.39 -20.67 -13.50
CA ASP A 26 15.64 -19.95 -13.29
C ASP A 26 16.42 -20.44 -12.08
N HIS A 27 15.79 -21.25 -11.20
CA HIS A 27 16.36 -21.69 -9.94
C HIS A 27 16.39 -23.21 -9.81
N SER A 28 17.41 -23.69 -9.07
CA SER A 28 17.53 -25.08 -8.60
C SER A 28 17.22 -25.11 -7.10
N ILE A 29 16.08 -25.70 -6.71
CA ILE A 29 15.64 -25.73 -5.32
C ILE A 29 16.42 -26.84 -4.57
N SER A 30 17.15 -26.45 -3.52
CA SER A 30 17.86 -27.39 -2.63
C SER A 30 16.95 -27.97 -1.56
N MET A 31 16.07 -27.14 -0.98
CA MET A 31 15.07 -27.53 0.00
C MET A 31 13.97 -26.46 0.12
N ILE A 32 12.88 -26.86 0.77
CA ILE A 32 11.82 -25.95 1.21
C ILE A 32 11.85 -25.92 2.74
N ALA A 33 12.08 -24.73 3.32
CA ALA A 33 12.10 -24.52 4.76
C ALA A 33 10.73 -24.03 5.25
N ASP A 34 10.13 -24.73 6.21
CA ASP A 34 8.87 -24.31 6.84
C ASP A 34 8.86 -24.70 8.33
N SER A 35 7.69 -24.61 8.98
CA SER A 35 7.52 -24.96 10.38
C SER A 35 7.66 -26.49 10.60
N PRO A 36 7.98 -26.93 11.84
CA PRO A 36 8.02 -28.34 12.19
C PRO A 36 6.70 -29.07 11.86
N GLU A 37 5.56 -28.43 12.04
CA GLU A 37 4.22 -28.99 11.77
C GLU A 37 4.03 -29.32 10.28
N ILE A 38 4.54 -28.45 9.40
CA ILE A 38 4.50 -28.70 7.94
C ILE A 38 5.44 -29.86 7.59
N LYS A 39 6.66 -29.87 8.15
CA LYS A 39 7.60 -30.96 7.94
C LYS A 39 7.07 -32.31 8.42
N GLU A 40 6.33 -32.38 9.51
CA GLU A 40 5.68 -33.60 10.00
C GLU A 40 4.62 -34.13 9.03
N LYS A 41 3.83 -33.23 8.46
CA LYS A 41 2.76 -33.57 7.52
C LYS A 41 3.27 -33.90 6.13
N MET A 42 4.37 -33.29 5.70
CA MET A 42 4.91 -33.41 4.34
C MET A 42 6.44 -33.46 4.39
N LYS A 43 7.03 -34.58 3.98
CA LYS A 43 8.50 -34.79 3.96
C LYS A 43 9.18 -34.24 2.73
N GLU A 44 8.44 -34.18 1.62
CA GLU A 44 8.91 -33.67 0.34
C GLU A 44 7.75 -33.04 -0.45
N TYR A 45 8.07 -32.17 -1.38
CA TYR A 45 7.15 -31.62 -2.38
C TYR A 45 7.85 -31.62 -3.75
N MET A 46 7.28 -32.30 -4.72
CA MET A 46 7.84 -32.44 -6.08
C MET A 46 9.29 -32.95 -6.10
N GLY A 47 9.65 -33.81 -5.15
CA GLY A 47 11.02 -34.34 -5.01
C GLY A 47 11.99 -33.44 -4.27
N TYR A 48 11.54 -32.22 -3.81
CA TYR A 48 12.33 -31.34 -2.96
C TYR A 48 12.08 -31.64 -1.48
N PRO A 49 13.13 -31.83 -0.67
CA PRO A 49 12.95 -32.12 0.76
C PRO A 49 12.35 -30.90 1.47
N ILE A 50 11.40 -31.18 2.38
CA ILE A 50 10.86 -30.19 3.31
C ILE A 50 11.57 -30.35 4.64
N GLY A 51 12.18 -29.26 5.11
CA GLY A 51 12.88 -29.20 6.38
C GLY A 51 12.44 -28.03 7.24
N THR A 52 12.96 -27.96 8.47
CA THR A 52 12.80 -26.79 9.32
C THR A 52 13.79 -25.68 8.93
N PHE A 53 13.58 -24.47 9.44
CA PHE A 53 14.50 -23.36 9.20
C PHE A 53 15.90 -23.64 9.76
N GLU A 54 16.00 -24.37 10.88
CA GLU A 54 17.27 -24.75 11.52
C GLU A 54 18.11 -25.71 10.63
N GLU A 55 17.46 -26.42 9.73
CA GLU A 55 18.11 -27.35 8.80
C GLU A 55 18.68 -26.66 7.55
N ILE A 56 18.38 -25.38 7.31
CA ILE A 56 18.93 -24.60 6.19
C ILE A 56 20.46 -24.74 6.11
N ARG A 57 21.15 -24.75 7.25
CA ARG A 57 22.61 -24.89 7.35
C ARG A 57 23.17 -26.21 6.82
N LEU A 58 22.34 -27.22 6.60
CA LEU A 58 22.72 -28.54 6.07
C LEU A 58 22.72 -28.58 4.54
N TYR A 59 22.22 -27.52 3.90
CA TYR A 59 22.07 -27.45 2.45
C TYR A 59 22.95 -26.37 1.85
N GLU A 60 23.43 -26.58 0.66
CA GLU A 60 24.12 -25.56 -0.12
C GLU A 60 23.10 -24.68 -0.84
N TYR A 61 23.27 -23.37 -0.76
CA TYR A 61 22.44 -22.39 -1.44
C TYR A 61 23.18 -21.07 -1.68
N GLU A 62 22.77 -20.35 -2.70
CA GLU A 62 23.24 -19.00 -3.01
C GLU A 62 22.24 -17.94 -2.48
N LYS A 63 20.94 -18.24 -2.61
CA LYS A 63 19.85 -17.34 -2.18
C LYS A 63 18.77 -18.12 -1.42
N ILE A 64 18.02 -17.37 -0.59
CA ILE A 64 16.79 -17.84 0.05
C ILE A 64 15.64 -17.00 -0.51
N LEU A 65 14.70 -17.64 -1.18
CA LEU A 65 13.54 -16.96 -1.75
C LEU A 65 12.40 -16.93 -0.72
N VAL A 66 12.05 -15.75 -0.24
CA VAL A 66 10.86 -15.53 0.58
C VAL A 66 9.68 -15.30 -0.37
N VAL A 67 8.85 -16.32 -0.54
CA VAL A 67 7.73 -16.32 -1.49
C VAL A 67 6.39 -16.00 -0.79
N SER A 68 6.31 -16.13 0.52
CA SER A 68 5.12 -15.80 1.29
C SER A 68 4.94 -14.29 1.42
N GLN A 69 3.79 -13.76 1.01
CA GLN A 69 3.46 -12.34 1.21
C GLN A 69 3.12 -12.06 2.68
N SER A 70 2.13 -12.76 3.24
CA SER A 70 1.62 -12.51 4.60
C SER A 70 2.64 -12.74 5.71
N ARG A 71 3.60 -13.65 5.52
CA ARG A 71 4.65 -13.96 6.49
C ARG A 71 6.01 -13.34 6.14
N CYS A 72 6.07 -12.49 5.11
CA CYS A 72 7.34 -12.00 4.55
C CYS A 72 8.26 -11.40 5.62
N ILE A 73 7.80 -10.40 6.33
CA ILE A 73 8.59 -9.70 7.37
C ILE A 73 9.00 -10.66 8.50
N ALA A 74 8.09 -11.51 8.98
CA ALA A 74 8.38 -12.48 10.02
C ALA A 74 9.45 -13.51 9.59
N LEU A 75 9.37 -13.99 8.34
CA LEU A 75 10.36 -14.91 7.77
C LEU A 75 11.73 -14.24 7.62
N ILE A 76 11.78 -13.00 7.15
CA ILE A 76 13.01 -12.22 7.05
C ILE A 76 13.67 -12.08 8.43
N LYS A 77 12.92 -11.61 9.43
CA LYS A 77 13.43 -11.46 10.82
C LYS A 77 13.93 -12.80 11.39
N LYS A 78 13.20 -13.90 11.13
CA LYS A 78 13.64 -15.23 11.54
C LYS A 78 14.95 -15.65 10.87
N LEU A 79 15.09 -15.47 9.56
CA LEU A 79 16.31 -15.82 8.82
C LEU A 79 17.52 -15.01 9.33
N LEU A 80 17.36 -13.70 9.54
CA LEU A 80 18.41 -12.83 10.09
C LEU A 80 18.82 -13.24 11.51
N SER A 81 17.86 -13.57 12.39
CA SER A 81 18.14 -14.04 13.75
C SER A 81 18.93 -15.36 13.77
N MET A 82 18.89 -16.14 12.70
CA MET A 82 19.67 -17.36 12.49
C MET A 82 21.04 -17.12 11.87
N GLY A 83 21.41 -15.85 11.62
CA GLY A 83 22.69 -15.46 11.03
C GLY A 83 22.75 -15.55 9.51
N VAL A 84 21.61 -15.62 8.82
CA VAL A 84 21.58 -15.55 7.35
C VAL A 84 21.92 -14.12 6.92
N ASP A 85 22.86 -13.98 5.99
CA ASP A 85 23.22 -12.70 5.38
C ASP A 85 22.02 -12.10 4.64
N SER A 86 21.67 -10.84 4.95
CA SER A 86 20.57 -10.11 4.32
C SER A 86 20.66 -10.09 2.78
N ASN A 87 21.88 -10.04 2.24
CA ASN A 87 22.12 -10.10 0.79
C ASN A 87 21.76 -11.44 0.12
N LYS A 88 21.59 -12.50 0.90
CA LYS A 88 21.13 -13.79 0.42
C LYS A 88 19.61 -13.93 0.45
N ILE A 89 18.89 -13.05 1.14
CA ILE A 89 17.44 -13.10 1.25
C ILE A 89 16.82 -12.29 0.09
N VAL A 90 16.01 -12.98 -0.71
CA VAL A 90 15.32 -12.39 -1.87
C VAL A 90 13.82 -12.47 -1.65
N ILE A 91 13.15 -11.32 -1.70
CA ILE A 91 11.69 -11.25 -1.70
C ILE A 91 11.24 -11.53 -3.13
N TRP A 92 10.73 -12.74 -3.32
CA TRP A 92 10.38 -13.18 -4.65
C TRP A 92 8.97 -12.70 -5.04
N ASN A 93 8.89 -11.99 -6.16
CA ASN A 93 7.65 -11.56 -6.78
C ASN A 93 7.83 -11.63 -8.31
N PRO A 94 6.94 -12.31 -9.07
CA PRO A 94 7.13 -12.52 -10.51
C PRO A 94 7.21 -11.20 -11.28
N ARG A 95 6.46 -10.18 -10.89
CA ARG A 95 6.47 -8.87 -11.60
C ARG A 95 7.78 -8.10 -11.37
N ILE A 96 8.37 -8.23 -10.19
CA ILE A 96 9.66 -7.61 -9.87
C ILE A 96 10.79 -8.34 -10.62
N CYS A 97 10.79 -9.66 -10.60
CA CYS A 97 11.77 -10.48 -11.33
C CYS A 97 11.73 -10.27 -12.85
N LEU A 98 10.57 -9.92 -13.41
CA LEU A 98 10.42 -9.61 -14.84
C LEU A 98 10.96 -8.22 -15.22
N ASP A 99 11.09 -7.30 -14.26
CA ASP A 99 11.55 -5.92 -14.51
C ASP A 99 12.42 -5.40 -13.36
N GLU A 100 13.54 -6.07 -13.12
CA GLU A 100 14.53 -5.68 -12.09
C GLU A 100 15.18 -4.32 -12.36
N SER A 101 15.11 -3.82 -13.58
CA SER A 101 15.58 -2.48 -13.92
C SER A 101 14.67 -1.40 -13.33
N ARG A 102 13.39 -1.73 -13.14
CA ARG A 102 12.37 -0.81 -12.61
C ARG A 102 12.14 -0.96 -11.12
N TYR A 103 12.22 -2.18 -10.60
CA TYR A 103 11.86 -2.48 -9.21
C TYR A 103 13.02 -3.15 -8.48
N SER A 104 13.21 -2.77 -7.22
CA SER A 104 14.15 -3.46 -6.33
C SER A 104 13.56 -3.57 -4.92
N LEU A 105 13.61 -4.77 -4.34
CA LEU A 105 13.31 -5.03 -2.93
C LEU A 105 14.55 -5.65 -2.30
N LYS A 106 15.15 -4.98 -1.33
CA LYS A 106 16.33 -5.44 -0.60
C LYS A 106 16.04 -5.52 0.89
N VAL A 107 16.52 -6.56 1.53
CA VAL A 107 16.44 -6.69 2.99
C VAL A 107 17.58 -5.91 3.63
N ASP A 108 17.27 -5.03 4.58
CA ASP A 108 18.30 -4.35 5.37
C ASP A 108 18.68 -5.14 6.63
N GLU A 109 19.69 -4.68 7.35
CA GLU A 109 20.19 -5.33 8.57
C GLU A 109 19.16 -5.34 9.71
N GLY A 110 18.19 -4.41 9.71
CA GLY A 110 17.09 -4.34 10.66
C GLY A 110 15.93 -5.32 10.34
N GLY A 111 16.01 -6.03 9.21
CA GLY A 111 14.96 -6.95 8.77
C GLY A 111 13.77 -6.28 8.11
N PHE A 112 13.93 -5.03 7.66
CA PHE A 112 12.96 -4.31 6.88
C PHE A 112 13.27 -4.38 5.39
N ILE A 113 12.28 -4.06 4.57
CA ILE A 113 12.42 -4.11 3.11
C ILE A 113 12.67 -2.68 2.61
N ARG A 114 13.82 -2.46 1.98
CA ARG A 114 14.09 -1.24 1.22
C ARG A 114 13.61 -1.45 -0.20
N ALA A 115 12.52 -0.76 -0.52
CA ALA A 115 11.92 -0.77 -1.84
C ALA A 115 12.41 0.42 -2.65
N SER A 116 12.73 0.21 -3.93
CA SER A 116 12.93 1.30 -4.88
C SER A 116 12.20 1.03 -6.19
N VAL A 117 11.68 2.12 -6.79
CA VAL A 117 10.92 2.08 -8.05
C VAL A 117 11.40 3.19 -8.96
N HIS A 118 11.72 2.86 -10.21
CA HIS A 118 11.91 3.85 -11.26
C HIS A 118 10.55 4.18 -11.91
N ALA A 119 10.09 5.42 -11.76
CA ALA A 119 8.82 5.92 -12.25
C ALA A 119 9.06 7.14 -13.17
N GLY A 120 9.27 6.88 -14.47
CA GLY A 120 9.77 7.89 -15.40
C GLY A 120 11.22 8.27 -15.05
N GLU A 121 11.48 9.57 -14.90
CA GLU A 121 12.78 10.07 -14.46
C GLU A 121 12.98 10.01 -12.93
N ALA A 122 11.89 9.89 -12.17
CA ALA A 122 11.95 9.84 -10.72
C ALA A 122 12.35 8.44 -10.22
N ARG A 123 13.18 8.42 -9.18
CA ARG A 123 13.43 7.23 -8.36
C ARG A 123 12.73 7.41 -7.02
N ILE A 124 11.81 6.50 -6.71
CA ILE A 124 11.06 6.47 -5.47
C ILE A 124 11.69 5.46 -4.54
N GLU A 125 11.96 5.85 -3.31
CA GLU A 125 12.48 4.98 -2.25
C GLU A 125 11.55 4.94 -1.05
N ALA A 126 11.40 3.76 -0.44
CA ALA A 126 10.60 3.57 0.76
C ALA A 126 11.13 2.41 1.61
N VAL A 127 10.89 2.48 2.93
CA VAL A 127 11.12 1.39 3.87
C VAL A 127 9.77 0.78 4.24
N LEU A 128 9.62 -0.52 3.95
CA LEU A 128 8.44 -1.30 4.26
C LEU A 128 8.73 -2.10 5.53
N LYS A 129 8.00 -1.81 6.62
CA LYS A 129 8.23 -2.38 7.95
C LYS A 129 7.17 -3.41 8.35
N ALA A 130 6.02 -3.42 7.66
CA ALA A 130 4.88 -4.27 7.93
C ALA A 130 4.44 -5.06 6.69
N PHE A 131 3.64 -6.08 6.91
CA PHE A 131 3.03 -6.85 5.82
C PHE A 131 2.13 -5.96 4.93
N SER A 132 1.29 -5.14 5.55
CA SER A 132 0.41 -4.21 4.83
C SER A 132 1.19 -3.26 3.90
N ASP A 133 2.39 -2.82 4.30
CA ASP A 133 3.21 -1.96 3.45
C ASP A 133 3.60 -2.64 2.13
N LEU A 134 3.93 -3.96 2.20
CA LEU A 134 4.25 -4.73 1.00
C LEU A 134 3.01 -4.93 0.11
N VAL A 135 1.83 -5.13 0.70
CA VAL A 135 0.56 -5.21 -0.04
C VAL A 135 0.30 -3.90 -0.78
N ILE A 136 0.36 -2.78 -0.08
CA ILE A 136 0.16 -1.44 -0.65
C ILE A 136 1.20 -1.15 -1.74
N PHE A 137 2.47 -1.52 -1.51
CA PHE A 137 3.50 -1.39 -2.54
C PHE A 137 3.14 -2.16 -3.81
N GLU A 138 2.68 -3.41 -3.68
CA GLU A 138 2.26 -4.21 -4.83
C GLU A 138 1.04 -3.60 -5.54
N GLU A 139 0.07 -3.08 -4.80
CA GLU A 139 -1.13 -2.44 -5.35
C GLU A 139 -0.80 -1.16 -6.11
N VAL A 140 -0.05 -0.28 -5.50
CA VAL A 140 0.29 1.02 -6.09
C VAL A 140 1.22 0.86 -7.30
N TYR A 141 2.30 0.09 -7.17
CA TYR A 141 3.38 0.08 -8.18
C TYR A 141 3.31 -1.09 -9.15
N LEU A 142 2.86 -2.28 -8.73
CA LEU A 142 2.84 -3.46 -9.58
C LEU A 142 1.48 -3.68 -10.24
N LYS A 143 0.39 -3.41 -9.52
CA LYS A 143 -0.98 -3.52 -10.06
C LYS A 143 -1.48 -2.21 -10.67
N ASN A 144 -0.92 -1.05 -10.23
CA ASN A 144 -1.32 0.30 -10.63
C ASN A 144 -2.82 0.59 -10.36
N VAL A 145 -3.32 0.19 -9.20
CA VAL A 145 -4.75 0.25 -8.86
C VAL A 145 -5.34 1.66 -8.87
N TYR A 146 -4.54 2.70 -8.61
CA TYR A 146 -4.99 4.10 -8.60
C TYR A 146 -4.62 4.88 -9.87
N ARG A 147 -4.14 4.20 -10.92
CA ARG A 147 -3.61 4.88 -12.09
C ARG A 147 -4.67 5.61 -12.90
N PHE A 148 -4.48 6.90 -13.09
CA PHE A 148 -5.15 7.72 -14.11
C PHE A 148 -4.12 8.62 -14.82
N VAL A 149 -4.56 9.30 -15.86
CA VAL A 149 -3.79 10.30 -16.60
C VAL A 149 -4.64 11.56 -16.79
N SER A 150 -3.98 12.72 -16.83
CA SER A 150 -4.62 14.00 -17.06
C SER A 150 -3.79 14.80 -18.05
N ASN A 151 -4.43 15.63 -18.85
CA ASN A 151 -3.78 16.63 -19.72
C ASN A 151 -3.75 18.03 -19.09
N LYS A 152 -4.10 18.13 -17.79
CA LYS A 152 -4.10 19.37 -17.01
C LYS A 152 -3.16 19.25 -15.83
N GLU A 153 -2.58 20.36 -15.44
CA GLU A 153 -1.91 20.48 -14.17
C GLU A 153 -2.91 20.19 -13.04
N THR A 154 -2.60 19.21 -12.23
CA THR A 154 -3.54 18.62 -11.27
C THR A 154 -2.96 18.63 -9.87
N VAL A 155 -3.73 19.12 -8.91
CA VAL A 155 -3.51 18.98 -7.47
C VAL A 155 -4.25 17.74 -7.00
N LEU A 156 -3.57 16.86 -6.27
CA LEU A 156 -4.15 15.63 -5.74
C LEU A 156 -4.37 15.71 -4.23
N PHE A 157 -5.52 15.25 -3.78
CA PHE A 157 -5.79 14.92 -2.38
C PHE A 157 -5.62 13.41 -2.18
N ASP A 158 -4.68 13.00 -1.32
CA ASP A 158 -4.44 11.59 -0.95
C ASP A 158 -5.01 11.34 0.45
N VAL A 159 -6.26 10.90 0.50
CA VAL A 159 -6.97 10.59 1.74
C VAL A 159 -6.69 9.15 2.13
N GLY A 160 -6.11 8.97 3.32
CA GLY A 160 -5.45 7.73 3.72
C GLY A 160 -4.05 7.64 3.10
N MET A 161 -3.20 8.64 3.42
CA MET A 161 -1.83 8.71 2.90
C MET A 161 -0.98 7.50 3.31
N ASN A 162 -1.28 6.90 4.47
CA ASN A 162 -0.51 5.81 5.04
C ASN A 162 0.99 6.16 5.11
N ILE A 163 1.89 5.26 4.73
CA ILE A 163 3.35 5.51 4.69
C ILE A 163 3.82 6.29 3.45
N GLY A 164 2.91 6.88 2.68
CA GLY A 164 3.18 7.79 1.57
C GLY A 164 3.33 7.16 0.19
N LEU A 165 3.16 5.85 0.03
CA LEU A 165 3.44 5.15 -1.24
C LEU A 165 2.60 5.68 -2.41
N ALA A 166 1.30 5.93 -2.20
CA ALA A 166 0.43 6.51 -3.22
C ALA A 166 0.80 7.97 -3.51
N SER A 167 1.10 8.76 -2.48
CA SER A 167 1.58 10.14 -2.64
C SER A 167 2.82 10.22 -3.52
N PHE A 168 3.83 9.36 -3.31
CA PHE A 168 5.03 9.31 -4.16
C PHE A 168 4.71 8.88 -5.59
N PHE A 169 3.85 7.88 -5.75
CA PHE A 169 3.41 7.43 -7.07
C PHE A 169 2.79 8.57 -7.87
N PHE A 170 1.91 9.36 -7.26
CA PHE A 170 1.27 10.49 -7.92
C PHE A 170 2.25 11.65 -8.15
N ALA A 171 3.06 12.01 -7.14
CA ALA A 171 4.05 13.07 -7.27
C ALA A 171 5.08 12.81 -8.40
N SER A 172 5.31 11.55 -8.75
CA SER A 172 6.17 11.16 -9.88
C SER A 172 5.55 11.42 -11.26
N LYS A 173 4.28 11.83 -11.34
CA LYS A 173 3.62 12.14 -12.62
C LYS A 173 3.82 13.61 -12.98
N ASP A 174 4.13 13.87 -14.26
CA ASP A 174 4.41 15.24 -14.74
C ASP A 174 3.21 16.17 -14.59
N PHE A 175 2.00 15.64 -14.75
CA PHE A 175 0.76 16.42 -14.61
C PHE A 175 0.35 16.68 -13.15
N ILE A 176 0.98 16.05 -12.16
CA ILE A 176 0.74 16.33 -10.74
C ILE A 176 1.69 17.42 -10.26
N THR A 177 1.12 18.55 -9.89
CA THR A 177 1.88 19.71 -9.39
C THR A 177 2.02 19.68 -7.87
N LYS A 178 1.03 19.15 -7.15
CA LYS A 178 1.02 19.05 -5.70
C LYS A 178 0.20 17.86 -5.23
N VAL A 179 0.61 17.26 -4.12
CA VAL A 179 -0.13 16.21 -3.41
C VAL A 179 -0.34 16.66 -1.97
N TYR A 180 -1.58 16.64 -1.50
CA TYR A 180 -1.94 16.88 -0.11
C TYR A 180 -2.39 15.56 0.50
N GLY A 181 -1.56 15.01 1.38
CA GLY A 181 -1.80 13.72 2.02
C GLY A 181 -2.35 13.86 3.43
N PHE A 182 -3.34 13.05 3.79
CA PHE A 182 -4.00 13.04 5.09
C PHE A 182 -3.85 11.67 5.74
N GLU A 183 -3.22 11.63 6.92
CA GLU A 183 -3.01 10.40 7.70
C GLU A 183 -3.27 10.68 9.18
N PRO A 184 -4.37 10.14 9.77
CA PRO A 184 -4.74 10.44 11.14
C PRO A 184 -3.83 9.81 12.20
N LEU A 185 -3.23 8.65 11.90
CA LEU A 185 -2.47 7.89 12.87
C LEU A 185 -1.01 8.36 12.90
N LYS A 186 -0.64 9.03 13.99
CA LYS A 186 0.69 9.63 14.13
C LYS A 186 1.85 8.67 13.85
N PRO A 187 1.89 7.41 14.35
CA PRO A 187 3.00 6.52 14.04
C PRO A 187 3.12 6.19 12.55
N THR A 188 1.99 6.03 11.84
CA THR A 188 1.97 5.80 10.39
C THR A 188 2.41 7.06 9.63
N TYR A 189 1.92 8.22 10.04
CA TYR A 189 2.34 9.51 9.47
C TYR A 189 3.85 9.78 9.63
N GLU A 190 4.42 9.48 10.81
CA GLU A 190 5.87 9.62 11.04
C GLU A 190 6.67 8.72 10.09
N ARG A 191 6.19 7.52 9.81
CA ARG A 191 6.78 6.63 8.79
C ARG A 191 6.68 7.20 7.37
N ALA A 192 5.57 7.89 7.04
CA ALA A 192 5.47 8.61 5.76
C ALA A 192 6.52 9.71 5.66
N LEU A 193 6.78 10.46 6.74
CA LEU A 193 7.84 11.48 6.78
C LEU A 193 9.25 10.85 6.68
N GLU A 194 9.48 9.70 7.33
CA GLU A 194 10.73 8.94 7.16
C GLU A 194 10.95 8.59 5.68
N ASN A 195 9.93 8.05 5.01
CA ASN A 195 9.98 7.72 3.59
C ASN A 195 10.15 8.96 2.70
N LEU A 196 9.49 10.07 3.05
CA LEU A 196 9.65 11.33 2.32
C LEU A 196 11.10 11.81 2.30
N ASN A 197 11.79 11.68 3.43
CA ASN A 197 13.20 12.07 3.57
C ASN A 197 14.19 11.18 2.79
N LEU A 198 13.75 10.03 2.28
CA LEU A 198 14.57 9.17 1.42
C LEU A 198 14.57 9.61 -0.05
N ASN A 199 13.63 10.47 -0.42
CA ASN A 199 13.37 10.85 -1.80
C ASN A 199 13.98 12.20 -2.15
N GLU A 200 14.28 12.39 -3.43
CA GLU A 200 14.83 13.65 -3.93
C GLU A 200 13.85 14.82 -3.72
N ALA A 201 14.38 16.02 -3.52
CA ALA A 201 13.59 17.23 -3.29
C ALA A 201 12.56 17.48 -4.39
N ALA A 202 12.91 17.22 -5.65
CA ALA A 202 11.98 17.39 -6.78
C ALA A 202 10.69 16.57 -6.65
N LEU A 203 10.73 15.43 -5.96
CA LEU A 203 9.56 14.61 -5.63
C LEU A 203 8.95 15.04 -4.30
N ALA A 204 9.79 15.18 -3.27
CA ALA A 204 9.37 15.46 -1.90
C ALA A 204 8.66 16.82 -1.77
N ASP A 205 9.15 17.86 -2.46
CA ASP A 205 8.58 19.21 -2.42
C ASP A 205 7.17 19.33 -3.00
N LYS A 206 6.75 18.33 -3.79
CA LYS A 206 5.37 18.24 -4.26
C LYS A 206 4.40 17.75 -3.19
N ILE A 207 4.87 17.12 -2.10
CA ILE A 207 4.02 16.45 -1.12
C ILE A 207 3.92 17.27 0.15
N VAL A 208 2.69 17.56 0.58
CA VAL A 208 2.36 18.19 1.86
C VAL A 208 1.55 17.18 2.67
N GLY A 209 2.14 16.66 3.74
CA GLY A 209 1.47 15.72 4.64
C GLY A 209 0.80 16.43 5.80
N TYR A 210 -0.38 15.96 6.20
CA TYR A 210 -1.12 16.38 7.36
C TYR A 210 -1.39 15.19 8.30
N ASN A 211 -1.03 15.36 9.59
CA ASN A 211 -1.33 14.34 10.60
C ASN A 211 -2.73 14.54 11.19
N TYR A 212 -3.73 14.41 10.34
CA TYR A 212 -5.14 14.28 10.68
C TYR A 212 -5.89 13.57 9.55
N GLY A 213 -6.99 12.91 9.91
CA GLY A 213 -7.93 12.34 8.95
C GLY A 213 -8.99 13.36 8.51
N LEU A 214 -9.81 12.95 7.56
CA LEU A 214 -11.00 13.68 7.12
C LEU A 214 -12.26 12.90 7.50
N GLY A 215 -13.34 13.60 7.84
CA GLY A 215 -14.62 13.04 8.23
C GLY A 215 -15.76 14.01 8.03
N GLU A 216 -16.92 13.75 8.66
CA GLU A 216 -18.10 14.63 8.55
C GLU A 216 -18.09 15.80 9.53
N ALA A 217 -17.14 15.84 10.49
CA ALA A 217 -16.99 16.87 11.52
C ALA A 217 -15.59 16.84 12.12
N ASP A 218 -15.24 17.87 12.89
CA ASP A 218 -14.02 17.88 13.72
C ASP A 218 -14.22 17.05 14.99
N TYR A 219 -13.32 16.07 15.23
CA TYR A 219 -13.28 15.29 16.46
C TYR A 219 -11.92 14.65 16.70
N GLU A 220 -11.73 14.11 17.90
CA GLU A 220 -10.62 13.24 18.23
C GLU A 220 -11.16 11.85 18.59
N GLN A 221 -10.43 10.81 18.21
CA GLN A 221 -10.78 9.42 18.50
C GLN A 221 -9.53 8.64 18.89
N THR A 222 -9.61 7.88 19.97
CA THR A 222 -8.55 6.96 20.38
C THR A 222 -8.88 5.57 19.91
N VAL A 223 -7.95 4.97 19.14
CA VAL A 223 -8.08 3.64 18.53
C VAL A 223 -6.88 2.77 18.90
N ALA A 224 -7.08 1.45 18.91
CA ALA A 224 -5.98 0.51 19.03
C ALA A 224 -5.10 0.58 17.76
N TYR A 225 -3.77 0.60 17.95
CA TYR A 225 -2.81 0.63 16.87
C TYR A 225 -1.95 -0.63 16.86
N SER A 226 -1.65 -1.15 15.69
CA SER A 226 -0.76 -2.29 15.50
C SER A 226 0.37 -1.92 14.54
N GLU A 227 1.61 -1.98 15.03
CA GLU A 227 2.80 -1.76 14.20
C GLU A 227 2.99 -2.85 13.12
N ASP A 228 2.51 -4.06 13.40
CA ASP A 228 2.62 -5.19 12.47
C ASP A 228 1.66 -5.08 11.29
N ASN A 229 0.57 -4.31 11.44
CA ASN A 229 -0.44 -4.18 10.40
C ASN A 229 -1.13 -2.79 10.40
N PRO A 230 -0.38 -1.70 10.22
CA PRO A 230 -0.92 -0.33 10.28
C PRO A 230 -1.90 -0.02 9.15
N GLY A 231 -1.82 -0.71 8.01
CA GLY A 231 -2.61 -0.43 6.83
C GLY A 231 -4.10 -0.76 6.92
N ILE A 232 -4.51 -1.54 7.94
CA ILE A 232 -5.93 -1.87 8.18
C ILE A 232 -6.52 -1.14 9.38
N MET A 233 -5.81 -0.17 9.95
CA MET A 233 -6.27 0.58 11.11
C MET A 233 -7.33 1.60 10.68
N ARG A 234 -8.41 1.66 11.45
CA ARG A 234 -9.60 2.46 11.14
C ARG A 234 -9.74 3.63 12.08
N VAL A 235 -10.16 4.76 11.54
CA VAL A 235 -10.61 5.94 12.29
C VAL A 235 -11.94 6.37 11.68
N GLY A 236 -12.93 6.70 12.53
CA GLY A 236 -14.27 7.04 12.10
C GLY A 236 -15.34 6.22 12.82
N LYS A 237 -16.58 6.29 12.36
CA LYS A 237 -17.75 5.67 13.02
C LYS A 237 -17.66 4.14 13.10
N GLU A 238 -17.01 3.50 12.15
CA GLU A 238 -16.86 2.05 12.10
C GLU A 238 -15.64 1.55 12.90
N ALA A 239 -14.82 2.46 13.46
CA ALA A 239 -13.66 2.11 14.25
C ALA A 239 -14.03 1.78 15.69
N VAL A 240 -13.30 0.82 16.27
CA VAL A 240 -13.41 0.48 17.69
C VAL A 240 -12.61 1.48 18.51
N THR A 241 -13.30 2.27 19.34
CA THR A 241 -12.67 3.19 20.29
C THR A 241 -12.15 2.41 21.50
N VAL A 242 -10.94 2.76 21.95
CA VAL A 242 -10.31 2.22 23.16
C VAL A 242 -9.97 3.35 24.13
N ASP A 243 -9.66 3.01 25.39
CA ASP A 243 -9.22 3.99 26.38
C ASP A 243 -7.79 4.48 26.06
N SER A 244 -7.53 5.76 26.22
CA SER A 244 -6.21 6.36 25.93
C SER A 244 -5.06 5.85 26.81
N GLY A 245 -5.37 5.12 27.88
CA GLY A 245 -4.40 4.45 28.74
C GLY A 245 -4.09 3.01 28.34
N GLU A 246 -4.75 2.45 27.33
CA GLU A 246 -4.47 1.10 26.87
C GLU A 246 -3.14 1.04 26.11
N GLU A 247 -2.44 -0.09 26.24
CA GLU A 247 -1.19 -0.33 25.51
C GLU A 247 -1.46 -0.35 24.00
N GLY A 248 -0.69 0.43 23.25
CA GLY A 248 -0.88 0.58 21.80
C GLY A 248 -2.04 1.50 21.39
N ALA A 249 -2.65 2.26 22.33
CA ALA A 249 -3.66 3.25 21.98
C ALA A 249 -3.03 4.48 21.30
N VAL A 250 -3.66 4.95 20.22
CA VAL A 250 -3.26 6.17 19.49
C VAL A 250 -4.46 7.07 19.32
N THR A 251 -4.33 8.34 19.70
CA THR A 251 -5.35 9.36 19.45
C THR A 251 -5.16 9.97 18.07
N ALA A 252 -6.18 9.86 17.24
CA ALA A 252 -6.27 10.44 15.90
C ALA A 252 -7.10 11.72 15.95
N VAL A 253 -6.66 12.74 15.23
CA VAL A 253 -7.43 13.96 14.96
C VAL A 253 -8.14 13.80 13.63
N VAL A 254 -9.42 14.16 13.55
CA VAL A 254 -10.21 14.19 12.32
C VAL A 254 -10.74 15.61 12.12
N LYS A 255 -10.70 16.09 10.89
CA LYS A 255 -11.27 17.37 10.47
C LYS A 255 -12.43 17.20 9.52
N GLU A 256 -13.40 18.12 9.58
CA GLU A 256 -14.50 18.20 8.62
C GLU A 256 -13.94 18.33 7.19
N ALA A 257 -14.30 17.40 6.32
CA ALA A 257 -13.67 17.23 5.00
C ALA A 257 -13.94 18.41 4.06
N GLY A 258 -15.21 18.84 3.97
CA GLY A 258 -15.62 19.89 3.05
C GLY A 258 -14.88 21.21 3.24
N PRO A 259 -14.91 21.82 4.45
CA PRO A 259 -14.18 23.06 4.73
C PRO A 259 -12.66 22.91 4.54
N GLU A 260 -12.07 21.78 4.94
CA GLU A 260 -10.63 21.60 4.85
C GLU A 260 -10.15 21.47 3.38
N ILE A 261 -10.84 20.66 2.57
CA ILE A 261 -10.52 20.55 1.15
C ILE A 261 -10.75 21.88 0.43
N LEU A 262 -11.83 22.61 0.76
CA LEU A 262 -12.12 23.91 0.17
C LEU A 262 -11.03 24.95 0.50
N ARG A 263 -10.50 24.93 1.73
CA ARG A 263 -9.36 25.77 2.13
C ARG A 263 -8.16 25.55 1.21
N ILE A 264 -7.79 24.27 1.00
CA ILE A 264 -6.64 23.92 0.16
C ILE A 264 -6.91 24.26 -1.31
N MET A 265 -8.13 24.04 -1.82
CA MET A 265 -8.49 24.46 -3.18
C MET A 265 -8.31 25.96 -3.41
N ASN A 266 -8.66 26.78 -2.41
CA ASN A 266 -8.48 28.25 -2.48
C ASN A 266 -7.00 28.67 -2.47
N GLU A 267 -6.11 27.85 -1.93
CA GLU A 267 -4.65 28.07 -1.99
C GLU A 267 -4.05 27.68 -3.36
N ASN A 268 -4.82 26.96 -4.20
CA ASN A 268 -4.39 26.47 -5.52
C ASN A 268 -5.36 26.95 -6.64
N PRO A 269 -5.52 28.25 -6.85
CA PRO A 269 -6.50 28.78 -7.79
C PRO A 269 -6.15 28.37 -9.24
N GLY A 270 -7.16 27.93 -9.97
CA GLY A 270 -7.01 27.52 -11.39
C GLY A 270 -6.48 26.11 -11.61
N ALA A 271 -6.11 25.39 -10.58
CA ALA A 271 -5.72 24.00 -10.71
C ALA A 271 -6.92 23.08 -11.02
N SER A 272 -6.66 21.98 -11.70
CA SER A 272 -7.54 20.82 -11.75
C SER A 272 -7.36 20.00 -10.47
N PHE A 273 -8.42 19.39 -9.97
CA PHE A 273 -8.34 18.61 -8.72
C PHE A 273 -8.66 17.15 -8.95
N ALA A 274 -7.84 16.28 -8.38
CA ALA A 274 -8.10 14.86 -8.28
C ALA A 274 -8.06 14.41 -6.81
N MET A 275 -8.69 13.30 -6.49
CA MET A 275 -8.71 12.74 -5.15
C MET A 275 -8.49 11.22 -5.20
N LYS A 276 -7.57 10.72 -4.37
CA LYS A 276 -7.49 9.29 -4.02
C LYS A 276 -8.08 9.15 -2.61
N ILE A 277 -8.95 8.16 -2.43
CA ILE A 277 -9.54 7.83 -1.12
C ILE A 277 -9.33 6.34 -0.88
N ASP A 278 -8.70 6.04 0.24
CA ASP A 278 -8.51 4.70 0.75
C ASP A 278 -8.25 4.85 2.25
N CYS A 279 -9.32 4.82 3.03
CA CYS A 279 -9.35 5.23 4.43
C CYS A 279 -10.17 4.28 5.32
N GLU A 280 -10.25 3.00 4.91
CA GLU A 280 -10.75 1.90 5.73
C GLU A 280 -12.16 2.12 6.31
N GLY A 281 -13.05 2.81 5.56
CA GLY A 281 -14.44 3.01 5.90
C GLY A 281 -14.87 4.46 6.14
N ALA A 282 -13.93 5.42 6.30
CA ALA A 282 -14.27 6.82 6.46
C ALA A 282 -14.83 7.48 5.19
N GLU A 283 -14.73 6.84 4.02
CA GLU A 283 -15.30 7.31 2.75
C GLU A 283 -16.80 7.57 2.85
N TYR A 284 -17.52 6.82 3.71
CA TYR A 284 -18.97 6.99 3.94
C TYR A 284 -19.32 8.22 4.79
N GLU A 285 -18.34 8.85 5.44
CA GLU A 285 -18.48 10.13 6.13
C GLU A 285 -17.98 11.27 5.25
N ILE A 286 -16.88 11.07 4.53
CA ILE A 286 -16.20 12.07 3.71
C ILE A 286 -17.05 12.47 2.49
N ILE A 287 -17.53 11.50 1.70
CA ILE A 287 -18.25 11.83 0.46
C ILE A 287 -19.53 12.62 0.71
N PRO A 288 -20.41 12.27 1.67
CA PRO A 288 -21.57 13.09 2.00
C PRO A 288 -21.21 14.52 2.44
N ASP A 289 -20.11 14.69 3.19
CA ASP A 289 -19.69 16.01 3.64
C ASP A 289 -19.12 16.87 2.49
N LEU A 290 -18.35 16.27 1.56
CA LEU A 290 -17.91 16.95 0.35
C LEU A 290 -19.09 17.39 -0.53
N ILE A 291 -20.18 16.62 -0.58
CA ILE A 291 -21.43 16.97 -1.29
C ILE A 291 -22.11 18.16 -0.57
N LYS A 292 -22.30 18.07 0.76
CA LYS A 292 -22.91 19.10 1.61
C LYS A 292 -22.27 20.48 1.42
N HIS A 293 -20.96 20.51 1.21
CA HIS A 293 -20.17 21.73 1.03
C HIS A 293 -19.91 22.13 -0.44
N ASP A 294 -20.55 21.50 -1.41
CA ASP A 294 -20.35 21.71 -2.86
C ASP A 294 -18.88 21.54 -3.33
N VAL A 295 -18.09 20.74 -2.60
CA VAL A 295 -16.68 20.49 -2.89
C VAL A 295 -16.53 19.40 -3.94
N LEU A 296 -17.33 18.33 -3.84
CA LEU A 296 -17.23 17.19 -4.76
C LEU A 296 -17.36 17.60 -6.23
N ARG A 297 -18.20 18.62 -6.51
CA ARG A 297 -18.39 19.19 -7.86
C ARG A 297 -17.16 19.91 -8.42
N LYS A 298 -16.18 20.24 -7.60
CA LYS A 298 -14.93 20.89 -8.02
C LYS A 298 -13.81 19.92 -8.30
N ILE A 299 -14.02 18.62 -8.01
CA ILE A 299 -13.06 17.54 -8.27
C ILE A 299 -13.33 16.94 -9.64
N ASP A 300 -12.31 16.82 -10.49
CA ASP A 300 -12.44 16.28 -11.85
C ASP A 300 -12.37 14.74 -11.86
N ILE A 301 -11.51 14.15 -10.99
CA ILE A 301 -11.24 12.70 -10.97
C ILE A 301 -11.19 12.23 -9.52
N VAL A 302 -11.89 11.14 -9.23
CA VAL A 302 -11.76 10.41 -7.97
C VAL A 302 -11.39 8.96 -8.26
N VAL A 303 -10.38 8.45 -7.55
CA VAL A 303 -10.01 7.04 -7.51
C VAL A 303 -10.07 6.59 -6.06
N MET A 304 -10.78 5.50 -5.78
CA MET A 304 -10.96 5.11 -4.39
C MET A 304 -11.09 3.60 -4.22
N GLU A 305 -10.69 3.14 -3.04
CA GLU A 305 -11.12 1.87 -2.49
C GLU A 305 -12.39 2.08 -1.65
N THR A 306 -13.35 1.16 -1.79
CA THR A 306 -14.59 1.15 -1.02
C THR A 306 -14.60 -0.07 -0.12
N HIS A 307 -15.16 0.07 1.08
CA HIS A 307 -15.16 -0.97 2.09
C HIS A 307 -16.61 -1.42 2.41
N TYR A 308 -16.74 -2.54 3.14
CA TYR A 308 -18.00 -3.10 3.66
C TYR A 308 -19.01 -3.58 2.61
N GLY A 309 -18.67 -3.63 1.32
CA GLY A 309 -19.59 -4.02 0.24
C GLY A 309 -20.73 -3.00 0.08
N ARG A 310 -20.44 -1.71 0.24
CA ARG A 310 -21.38 -0.59 0.09
C ARG A 310 -21.03 0.34 -1.07
N GLU A 311 -20.24 -0.14 -2.03
CA GLU A 311 -19.76 0.63 -3.18
C GLU A 311 -20.89 1.24 -4.00
N ASN A 312 -22.07 0.59 -4.06
CA ASN A 312 -23.21 1.11 -4.78
C ASN A 312 -23.74 2.42 -4.18
N GLU A 313 -23.67 2.61 -2.86
CA GLU A 313 -24.08 3.85 -2.19
C GLU A 313 -23.22 5.03 -2.65
N ILE A 314 -21.91 4.78 -2.72
CA ILE A 314 -20.93 5.79 -3.18
C ILE A 314 -21.08 6.04 -4.68
N ALA A 315 -21.21 4.97 -5.50
CA ALA A 315 -21.40 5.09 -6.93
C ALA A 315 -22.64 5.91 -7.28
N ASP A 316 -23.78 5.63 -6.63
CA ASP A 316 -25.03 6.37 -6.80
C ASP A 316 -24.89 7.87 -6.42
N ALA A 317 -24.12 8.15 -5.34
CA ALA A 317 -23.85 9.54 -4.94
C ALA A 317 -23.05 10.27 -6.02
N PHE A 318 -21.98 9.65 -6.54
CA PHE A 318 -21.18 10.24 -7.63
C PHE A 318 -21.97 10.47 -8.91
N VAL A 319 -22.83 9.51 -9.31
CA VAL A 319 -23.69 9.65 -10.50
C VAL A 319 -24.65 10.81 -10.35
N LYS A 320 -25.27 11.01 -9.17
CA LYS A 320 -26.14 12.15 -8.86
C LYS A 320 -25.40 13.48 -8.95
N GLU A 321 -24.11 13.49 -8.58
CA GLU A 321 -23.23 14.66 -8.65
C GLU A 321 -22.60 14.87 -10.04
N GLY A 322 -23.02 14.10 -11.07
CA GLY A 322 -22.63 14.30 -12.47
C GLY A 322 -21.32 13.63 -12.87
N PHE A 323 -20.90 12.59 -12.17
CA PHE A 323 -19.78 11.77 -12.56
C PHE A 323 -20.20 10.58 -13.42
N ILE A 324 -19.29 10.16 -14.30
CA ILE A 324 -19.30 8.82 -14.89
C ILE A 324 -18.51 7.94 -13.95
N VAL A 325 -19.08 6.82 -13.52
CA VAL A 325 -18.50 5.92 -12.53
C VAL A 325 -18.21 4.58 -13.15
N TYR A 326 -17.04 4.06 -12.89
CA TYR A 326 -16.67 2.67 -13.10
C TYR A 326 -16.30 2.07 -11.74
N SER A 327 -16.92 0.95 -11.37
CA SER A 327 -16.63 0.26 -10.12
C SER A 327 -16.46 -1.24 -10.35
N ASN A 328 -15.63 -1.85 -9.52
CA ASN A 328 -15.40 -3.29 -9.49
C ASN A 328 -15.34 -3.76 -8.05
N GLU A 329 -16.22 -4.69 -7.68
CA GLU A 329 -16.25 -5.32 -6.35
C GLU A 329 -15.33 -6.54 -6.34
N GLU A 330 -14.51 -6.67 -5.30
CA GLU A 330 -13.67 -7.85 -5.05
C GLU A 330 -14.34 -8.75 -3.98
N ALA A 331 -15.18 -9.66 -4.44
CA ALA A 331 -15.64 -10.76 -3.59
C ALA A 331 -14.46 -11.74 -3.33
N PRO A 332 -14.24 -12.24 -2.12
CA PRO A 332 -15.11 -12.21 -0.93
C PRO A 332 -14.79 -11.11 0.09
N TYR A 333 -13.85 -10.20 -0.20
CA TYR A 333 -13.29 -9.26 0.81
C TYR A 333 -14.22 -8.08 1.13
N ARG A 334 -15.31 -7.90 0.40
CA ARG A 334 -16.25 -6.79 0.54
C ARG A 334 -15.55 -5.42 0.39
N THR A 335 -14.50 -5.40 -0.41
CA THR A 335 -13.83 -4.18 -0.87
C THR A 335 -14.10 -4.00 -2.37
N GLY A 336 -13.92 -2.80 -2.86
CA GLY A 336 -14.09 -2.50 -4.28
C GLY A 336 -13.23 -1.33 -4.70
N THR A 337 -12.92 -1.26 -5.98
CA THR A 337 -12.24 -0.11 -6.56
C THR A 337 -13.24 0.69 -7.38
N LEU A 338 -13.28 2.01 -7.18
CA LEU A 338 -14.16 2.93 -7.88
C LEU A 338 -13.33 4.03 -8.54
N PHE A 339 -13.63 4.28 -9.82
CA PHE A 339 -13.13 5.42 -10.58
C PHE A 339 -14.32 6.29 -10.97
N ALA A 340 -14.25 7.58 -10.62
CA ALA A 340 -15.26 8.55 -10.99
C ALA A 340 -14.60 9.73 -11.73
N VAL A 341 -15.15 10.03 -12.91
CA VAL A 341 -14.66 11.15 -13.74
C VAL A 341 -15.82 12.08 -14.00
N ARG A 342 -15.61 13.37 -13.77
CA ARG A 342 -16.64 14.39 -13.97
C ARG A 342 -16.97 14.55 -15.45
N HIS A 343 -18.24 14.44 -15.77
CA HIS A 343 -18.77 14.71 -17.10
C HIS A 343 -19.10 16.20 -17.25
N LYS A 344 -18.39 16.92 -18.13
CA LYS A 344 -18.48 18.38 -18.25
C LYS A 344 -19.73 18.91 -19.00
N ASP A 345 -20.43 18.05 -19.72
CA ASP A 345 -21.56 18.47 -20.58
C ASP A 345 -22.93 18.55 -19.88
N LYS A 346 -22.99 18.43 -18.55
CA LYS A 346 -24.24 18.49 -17.76
C LYS A 346 -24.34 19.69 -16.82
N MET A 347 -23.56 20.75 -17.04
CA MET A 347 -23.60 21.98 -16.24
C MET A 347 -24.02 23.19 -17.09
N GLU A 348 -25.07 23.09 -17.89
CA GLU A 348 -25.85 24.23 -18.41
C GLU A 348 -27.27 24.24 -17.84
#